data_20301fef074c594c4e10fd0318d0ea17
#
_entry.id   20301fef074c594c4e10fd0318d0ea17
#
_cell.length_a   1.000
_cell.length_b   1.000
_cell.length_c   1.000
_cell.angle_alpha   90.00
_cell.angle_beta   90.00
_cell.angle_gamma   90.00
#
_symmetry.space_group_name_H-M   'P 1'
#
loop_
_entity.id
_entity.type
_entity.pdbx_description
1 polymer ?
#
loop_
_entity_poly.entity_id
_entity_poly.type
_entity_poly.pdbx_seq_one_letter_code
_entity_poly.pdbx_strand_id
1 'polypeptide(L)'
;MVFKRLFAKVLRIPRHLRMIFYIRYNRLKFWLNRVEMGRNMLVYNSVYLNKAPGSSIRIGDDFVFTSGEAFNPLCRNIRGCIYTAYPTSHIFIGNDTGLSSTCLWANTSITIGNHVKVGGDCIIMDTDAHNLDH
;
A
#
# COMPACT_ATOMS: atom_id res chain seq x y z
N MET A 1 33.16 17.32 -13.04
CA MET A 1 31.72 17.14 -13.33
C MET A 1 31.30 15.66 -13.38
N VAL A 2 32.06 14.81 -14.03
CA VAL A 2 31.78 13.35 -14.15
C VAL A 2 31.82 12.63 -12.81
N PHE A 3 32.77 12.93 -11.93
CA PHE A 3 32.91 12.33 -10.61
C PHE A 3 31.67 12.56 -9.70
N LYS A 4 31.12 13.79 -9.67
CA LYS A 4 29.91 14.10 -8.89
C LYS A 4 28.69 13.32 -9.38
N ARG A 5 28.57 13.11 -10.70
CA ARG A 5 27.48 12.31 -11.29
C ARG A 5 27.64 10.83 -10.97
N LEU A 6 28.88 10.30 -11.00
CA LEU A 6 29.17 8.91 -10.66
C LEU A 6 28.89 8.65 -9.18
N PHE A 7 29.35 9.52 -8.30
CA PHE A 7 29.12 9.46 -6.86
C PHE A 7 27.62 9.49 -6.52
N ALA A 8 26.85 10.39 -7.14
CA ALA A 8 25.39 10.44 -6.96
C ALA A 8 24.69 9.15 -7.42
N LYS A 9 25.19 8.49 -8.48
CA LYS A 9 24.67 7.18 -8.91
C LYS A 9 24.96 6.09 -7.88
N VAL A 10 26.20 6.05 -7.36
CA VAL A 10 26.62 5.07 -6.34
C VAL A 10 25.77 5.21 -5.07
N LEU A 11 25.50 6.44 -4.61
CA LEU A 11 24.67 6.70 -3.44
C LEU A 11 23.21 6.25 -3.62
N ARG A 12 22.74 6.11 -4.85
CA ARG A 12 21.36 5.62 -5.15
C ARG A 12 21.26 4.10 -5.16
N ILE A 13 22.38 3.37 -5.24
CA ILE A 13 22.37 1.88 -5.30
C ILE A 13 21.63 1.26 -4.11
N PRO A 14 21.87 1.66 -2.83
CA PRO A 14 21.14 1.08 -1.69
C PRO A 14 19.63 1.29 -1.78
N ARG A 15 19.21 2.45 -2.27
CA ARG A 15 17.78 2.74 -2.46
C ARG A 15 17.15 1.84 -3.51
N HIS A 16 17.82 1.61 -4.63
CA HIS A 16 17.32 0.73 -5.69
C HIS A 16 17.25 -0.72 -5.24
N LEU A 17 18.27 -1.21 -4.53
CA LEU A 17 18.25 -2.55 -3.96
C LEU A 17 17.10 -2.71 -2.96
N ARG A 18 16.89 -1.73 -2.11
CA ARG A 18 15.77 -1.70 -1.17
C ARG A 18 14.41 -1.70 -1.89
N MET A 19 14.26 -0.94 -2.97
CA MET A 19 13.05 -0.94 -3.79
C MET A 19 12.76 -2.32 -4.37
N ILE A 20 13.75 -2.96 -5.01
CA ILE A 20 13.60 -4.30 -5.60
C ILE A 20 13.23 -5.33 -4.53
N PHE A 21 13.91 -5.27 -3.38
CA PHE A 21 13.60 -6.16 -2.25
C PHE A 21 12.14 -6.02 -1.82
N TYR A 22 11.66 -4.80 -1.57
CA TYR A 22 10.29 -4.60 -1.08
C TYR A 22 9.22 -4.92 -2.12
N ILE A 23 9.46 -4.68 -3.40
CA ILE A 23 8.54 -5.09 -4.47
C ILE A 23 8.34 -6.62 -4.43
N ARG A 24 9.44 -7.39 -4.33
CA ARG A 24 9.38 -8.86 -4.27
C ARG A 24 8.77 -9.35 -2.95
N TYR A 25 9.21 -8.79 -1.83
CA TYR A 25 8.72 -9.11 -0.49
C TYR A 25 7.21 -8.86 -0.36
N ASN A 26 6.74 -7.67 -0.75
CA ASN A 26 5.32 -7.35 -0.65
C ASN A 26 4.48 -8.22 -1.60
N ARG A 27 4.96 -8.50 -2.81
CA ARG A 27 4.26 -9.39 -3.73
C ARG A 27 4.06 -10.78 -3.14
N LEU A 28 5.10 -11.36 -2.54
CA LEU A 28 5.02 -12.63 -1.84
C LEU A 28 4.06 -12.55 -0.63
N LYS A 29 4.18 -11.51 0.18
CA LYS A 29 3.33 -11.27 1.35
C LYS A 29 1.85 -11.17 0.97
N PHE A 30 1.52 -10.43 -0.07
CA PHE A 30 0.15 -10.28 -0.55
C PHE A 30 -0.39 -11.62 -1.09
N TRP A 31 0.42 -12.35 -1.85
CA TRP A 31 0.07 -13.67 -2.36
C TRP A 31 -0.18 -14.68 -1.22
N LEU A 32 0.70 -14.75 -0.21
CA LEU A 32 0.52 -15.62 0.96
C LEU A 32 -0.77 -15.30 1.74
N ASN A 33 -1.17 -14.04 1.77
CA ASN A 33 -2.42 -13.60 2.38
C ASN A 33 -3.63 -13.71 1.43
N ARG A 34 -3.47 -14.37 0.28
CA ARG A 34 -4.56 -14.57 -0.71
C ARG A 34 -5.21 -13.26 -1.16
N VAL A 35 -4.43 -12.22 -1.35
CA VAL A 35 -4.85 -10.98 -2.00
C VAL A 35 -4.88 -11.23 -3.50
N GLU A 36 -5.98 -10.89 -4.15
CA GLU A 36 -6.09 -10.91 -5.61
C GLU A 36 -5.36 -9.70 -6.18
N MET A 37 -4.27 -9.94 -6.91
CA MET A 37 -3.39 -8.89 -7.43
C MET A 37 -3.42 -8.85 -8.95
N GLY A 38 -3.60 -7.67 -9.51
CA GLY A 38 -3.42 -7.38 -10.91
C GLY A 38 -1.94 -7.38 -11.34
N ARG A 39 -1.71 -7.04 -12.60
CA ARG A 39 -0.37 -6.92 -13.19
C ARG A 39 0.32 -5.65 -12.70
N ASN A 40 1.66 -5.66 -12.75
CA ASN A 40 2.51 -4.50 -12.47
C ASN A 40 2.28 -3.84 -11.09
N MET A 41 1.95 -4.62 -10.07
CA MET A 41 1.82 -4.11 -8.71
C MET A 41 3.19 -3.72 -8.14
N LEU A 42 3.34 -2.47 -7.73
CA LEU A 42 4.56 -1.91 -7.14
C LEU A 42 4.27 -1.38 -5.73
N VAL A 43 4.76 -2.10 -4.72
CA VAL A 43 4.61 -1.70 -3.32
C VAL A 43 5.98 -1.46 -2.72
N TYR A 44 6.27 -0.22 -2.41
CA TYR A 44 7.56 0.25 -1.89
C TYR A 44 7.51 0.36 -0.38
N ASN A 45 8.52 -0.20 0.27
CA ASN A 45 8.65 -0.30 1.72
C ASN A 45 7.60 -1.21 2.37
N SER A 46 7.62 -1.27 3.69
CA SER A 46 6.74 -2.15 4.47
C SER A 46 5.32 -1.57 4.58
N VAL A 47 4.33 -2.33 4.17
CA VAL A 47 2.90 -2.04 4.34
C VAL A 47 2.34 -2.98 5.40
N TYR A 48 1.53 -2.47 6.31
CA TYR A 48 0.77 -3.32 7.22
C TYR A 48 -0.38 -3.97 6.45
N LEU A 49 -0.43 -5.28 6.46
CA LEU A 49 -1.50 -6.05 5.80
C LEU A 49 -2.14 -6.97 6.83
N ASN A 50 -3.43 -6.78 7.05
CA ASN A 50 -4.27 -7.71 7.79
C ASN A 50 -5.49 -8.06 6.95
N LYS A 51 -5.61 -9.34 6.64
CA LYS A 51 -6.76 -9.86 5.91
C LYS A 51 -7.47 -10.89 6.79
N ALA A 52 -8.64 -10.52 7.30
CA ALA A 52 -9.47 -11.45 8.08
C ALA A 52 -9.78 -12.72 7.28
N PRO A 53 -9.75 -13.91 7.89
CA PRO A 53 -10.16 -15.13 7.22
C PRO A 53 -11.58 -14.99 6.63
N GLY A 54 -11.75 -15.32 5.34
CA GLY A 54 -13.02 -15.15 4.64
C GLY A 54 -13.21 -13.79 3.96
N SER A 55 -12.51 -12.74 4.38
CA SER A 55 -12.56 -11.42 3.73
C SER A 55 -11.94 -11.44 2.33
N SER A 56 -12.20 -10.40 1.53
CA SER A 56 -11.59 -10.25 0.21
C SER A 56 -10.87 -8.92 0.06
N ILE A 57 -9.68 -8.99 -0.57
CA ILE A 57 -8.92 -7.82 -1.01
C ILE A 57 -8.58 -8.07 -2.47
N ARG A 58 -9.00 -7.15 -3.34
CA ARG A 58 -8.73 -7.17 -4.78
C ARG A 58 -8.05 -5.89 -5.20
N ILE A 59 -6.94 -6.02 -5.90
CA ILE A 59 -6.13 -4.90 -6.41
C ILE A 59 -6.02 -5.06 -7.92
N GLY A 60 -6.38 -4.03 -8.65
CA GLY A 60 -6.31 -4.00 -10.10
C GLY A 60 -4.88 -3.91 -10.66
N ASP A 61 -4.80 -3.72 -11.97
CA ASP A 61 -3.54 -3.56 -12.70
C ASP A 61 -2.88 -2.20 -12.40
N ASP A 62 -1.56 -2.14 -12.53
CA ASP A 62 -0.77 -0.91 -12.43
C ASP A 62 -0.93 -0.16 -11.09
N PHE A 63 -1.09 -0.91 -10.01
CA PHE A 63 -1.20 -0.36 -8.66
C PHE A 63 0.16 0.03 -8.10
N VAL A 64 0.25 1.23 -7.52
CA VAL A 64 1.45 1.74 -6.87
C VAL A 64 1.14 2.15 -5.43
N PHE A 65 1.93 1.66 -4.48
CA PHE A 65 1.82 2.04 -3.08
C PHE A 65 3.19 2.41 -2.51
N THR A 66 3.35 3.66 -2.09
CA THR A 66 4.55 4.12 -1.38
C THR A 66 4.24 4.22 0.12
N SER A 67 5.02 3.54 0.96
CA SER A 67 4.83 3.51 2.41
C SER A 67 6.04 4.12 3.12
N GLY A 68 5.77 5.16 3.92
CA GLY A 68 6.74 5.83 4.75
C GLY A 68 7.71 6.77 4.02
N GLU A 69 8.42 7.57 4.78
CA GLU A 69 9.28 8.65 4.32
C GLU A 69 10.48 8.20 3.45
N ALA A 70 10.89 6.96 3.57
CA ALA A 70 12.04 6.44 2.82
C ALA A 70 11.84 6.49 1.30
N PHE A 71 10.60 6.47 0.82
CA PHE A 71 10.25 6.50 -0.59
C PHE A 71 9.44 7.74 -0.99
N ASN A 72 8.70 8.32 -0.05
CA ASN A 72 7.94 9.54 -0.27
C ASN A 72 8.10 10.47 0.95
N PRO A 73 8.80 11.60 0.83
CA PRO A 73 9.07 12.50 1.96
C PRO A 73 7.82 13.20 2.52
N LEU A 74 6.69 13.13 1.81
CA LEU A 74 5.41 13.61 2.32
C LEU A 74 4.73 12.63 3.29
N CYS A 75 5.18 11.37 3.32
CA CYS A 75 4.59 10.30 4.13
C CYS A 75 5.34 10.15 5.45
N ARG A 76 5.15 11.06 6.38
CA ARG A 76 5.96 11.14 7.62
C ARG A 76 5.37 10.36 8.79
N ASN A 77 4.04 10.31 8.90
CA ASN A 77 3.38 9.91 10.14
C ASN A 77 2.69 8.55 10.04
N ILE A 78 2.28 8.12 8.85
CA ILE A 78 1.48 6.92 8.66
C ILE A 78 2.25 5.90 7.81
N ARG A 79 2.41 4.71 8.34
CA ARG A 79 2.78 3.54 7.56
C ARG A 79 1.58 3.11 6.72
N GLY A 80 1.80 2.77 5.47
CA GLY A 80 0.73 2.23 4.62
C GLY A 80 0.07 1.01 5.28
N CYS A 81 -1.25 0.96 5.23
CA CYS A 81 -2.05 -0.08 5.87
C CYS A 81 -3.18 -0.51 4.94
N ILE A 82 -3.41 -1.82 4.83
CA ILE A 82 -4.60 -2.41 4.21
C ILE A 82 -5.14 -3.43 5.21
N TYR A 83 -6.33 -3.18 5.70
CA TYR A 83 -6.92 -3.90 6.81
C TYR A 83 -8.39 -4.25 6.54
N THR A 84 -8.72 -5.55 6.58
CA THR A 84 -10.10 -6.03 6.65
C THR A 84 -10.33 -6.61 8.05
N ALA A 85 -11.37 -6.11 8.74
CA ALA A 85 -11.64 -6.42 10.14
C ALA A 85 -12.38 -7.74 10.33
N TYR A 86 -13.29 -8.07 9.42
CA TYR A 86 -14.21 -9.21 9.56
C TYR A 86 -14.19 -10.12 8.33
N PRO A 87 -14.68 -11.37 8.44
CA PRO A 87 -14.77 -12.30 7.32
C PRO A 87 -15.59 -11.77 6.13
N THR A 88 -16.54 -10.88 6.39
CA THR A 88 -17.42 -10.26 5.40
C THR A 88 -16.88 -8.95 4.84
N SER A 89 -15.72 -8.48 5.32
CA SER A 89 -15.14 -7.23 4.86
C SER A 89 -14.53 -7.35 3.47
N HIS A 90 -14.65 -6.28 2.68
CA HIS A 90 -14.13 -6.23 1.32
C HIS A 90 -13.35 -4.95 1.06
N ILE A 91 -12.22 -5.06 0.37
CA ILE A 91 -11.49 -3.92 -0.20
C ILE A 91 -11.30 -4.17 -1.68
N PHE A 92 -11.75 -3.25 -2.51
CA PHE A 92 -11.52 -3.23 -3.93
C PHE A 92 -10.76 -1.98 -4.34
N ILE A 93 -9.66 -2.14 -5.08
CA ILE A 93 -8.86 -1.06 -5.62
C ILE A 93 -8.77 -1.26 -7.13
N GLY A 94 -9.21 -0.25 -7.88
CA GLY A 94 -9.23 -0.26 -9.34
C GLY A 94 -7.84 -0.15 -9.97
N ASN A 95 -7.83 -0.10 -11.30
CA ASN A 95 -6.62 -0.03 -12.10
C ASN A 95 -5.97 1.36 -12.05
N ASP A 96 -4.66 1.42 -12.30
CA ASP A 96 -3.86 2.66 -12.33
C ASP A 96 -4.12 3.55 -11.10
N THR A 97 -4.15 2.94 -9.93
CA THR A 97 -4.41 3.62 -8.67
C THR A 97 -3.12 3.72 -7.87
N GLY A 98 -2.88 4.91 -7.31
CA GLY A 98 -1.71 5.20 -6.49
C GLY A 98 -2.09 5.62 -5.08
N LEU A 99 -1.46 4.99 -4.07
CA LEU A 99 -1.62 5.34 -2.67
C LEU A 99 -0.26 5.75 -2.07
N SER A 100 -0.27 6.76 -1.23
CA SER A 100 0.91 7.22 -0.49
C SER A 100 0.63 7.16 1.00
N SER A 101 1.27 6.23 1.72
CA SER A 101 1.08 6.01 3.16
C SER A 101 -0.38 6.15 3.61
N THR A 102 -1.25 5.49 2.88
CA THR A 102 -2.70 5.51 3.14
C THR A 102 -3.05 4.35 4.05
N CYS A 103 -3.91 4.59 5.02
CA CYS A 103 -4.56 3.53 5.80
C CYS A 103 -5.95 3.25 5.22
N LEU A 104 -6.16 2.03 4.76
CA LEU A 104 -7.47 1.51 4.37
C LEU A 104 -7.93 0.54 5.46
N TRP A 105 -9.01 0.88 6.16
CA TRP A 105 -9.59 0.03 7.21
C TRP A 105 -11.05 -0.24 6.90
N ALA A 106 -11.34 -1.46 6.46
CA ALA A 106 -12.69 -1.89 6.13
C ALA A 106 -13.29 -2.80 7.21
N ASN A 107 -14.38 -2.35 7.79
CA ASN A 107 -15.29 -3.20 8.56
C ASN A 107 -16.29 -3.90 7.64
N THR A 108 -16.83 -3.18 6.68
CA THR A 108 -17.77 -3.67 5.68
C THR A 108 -17.13 -3.65 4.29
N SER A 109 -16.94 -2.46 3.70
CA SER A 109 -16.34 -2.37 2.37
C SER A 109 -15.71 -1.01 2.07
N ILE A 110 -14.57 -1.04 1.38
CA ILE A 110 -13.95 0.13 0.77
C ILE A 110 -13.76 -0.16 -0.72
N THR A 111 -14.24 0.74 -1.56
CA THR A 111 -14.03 0.67 -3.00
C THR A 111 -13.33 1.93 -3.48
N ILE A 112 -12.17 1.75 -4.11
CA ILE A 112 -11.43 2.81 -4.79
C ILE A 112 -11.49 2.51 -6.28
N GLY A 113 -11.92 3.49 -7.07
CA GLY A 113 -12.08 3.35 -8.51
C GLY A 113 -10.76 3.30 -9.28
N ASN A 114 -10.85 3.37 -10.61
CA ASN A 114 -9.69 3.44 -11.48
C ASN A 114 -9.11 4.86 -11.52
N HIS A 115 -7.82 4.97 -11.83
CA HIS A 115 -7.11 6.24 -12.03
C HIS A 115 -7.16 7.18 -10.81
N VAL A 116 -7.28 6.64 -9.60
CA VAL A 116 -7.33 7.39 -8.35
C VAL A 116 -5.91 7.54 -7.78
N LYS A 117 -5.58 8.75 -7.34
CA LYS A 117 -4.33 9.03 -6.62
C LYS A 117 -4.67 9.58 -5.24
N VAL A 118 -4.25 8.89 -4.19
CA VAL A 118 -4.46 9.28 -2.79
C VAL A 118 -3.16 9.82 -2.23
N GLY A 119 -3.20 11.04 -1.72
CA GLY A 119 -2.05 11.73 -1.13
C GLY A 119 -1.57 11.12 0.17
N GLY A 120 -0.43 11.64 0.67
CA GLY A 120 0.20 11.12 1.87
C GLY A 120 -0.65 11.25 3.13
N ASP A 121 -0.49 10.26 4.02
CA ASP A 121 -1.06 10.24 5.37
C ASP A 121 -2.60 10.29 5.43
N CYS A 122 -3.29 9.78 4.40
CA CYS A 122 -4.74 9.66 4.39
C CYS A 122 -5.21 8.41 5.15
N ILE A 123 -6.34 8.54 5.84
CA ILE A 123 -7.05 7.44 6.47
C ILE A 123 -8.42 7.32 5.82
N ILE A 124 -8.72 6.15 5.27
CA ILE A 124 -10.02 5.81 4.69
C ILE A 124 -10.57 4.63 5.46
N MET A 125 -11.69 4.83 6.13
CA MET A 125 -12.33 3.82 6.95
C MET A 125 -13.85 3.91 6.85
N ASP A 126 -14.52 2.79 6.98
CA ASP A 126 -16.00 2.69 6.97
C ASP A 126 -16.58 2.40 8.38
N THR A 127 -15.87 2.83 9.40
CA THR A 127 -16.27 2.69 10.80
C THR A 127 -15.77 3.89 11.59
N ASP A 128 -16.50 4.26 12.63
CA ASP A 128 -16.07 5.22 13.64
C ASP A 128 -15.15 4.61 14.72
N ALA A 129 -14.92 3.29 14.63
CA ALA A 129 -14.11 2.49 15.54
C ALA A 129 -14.58 2.50 17.02
N HIS A 130 -15.76 3.05 17.28
CA HIS A 130 -16.34 3.11 18.61
C HIS A 130 -17.69 2.36 18.66
N ASN A 131 -17.92 1.66 19.76
CA ASN A 131 -19.25 1.14 20.08
C ASN A 131 -20.08 2.29 20.66
N LEU A 132 -21.11 2.69 19.93
CA LEU A 132 -22.06 3.73 20.37
C LEU A 132 -23.22 3.15 21.16
N ASP A 133 -23.14 1.89 21.59
CA ASP A 133 -24.13 1.26 22.46
C ASP A 133 -24.06 1.89 23.85
N HIS A 134 -25.01 2.75 24.13
CA HIS A 134 -25.29 3.32 25.45
C HIS A 134 -26.34 2.50 26.19
#